data_f3f2b1e1831673db5bd28827be170ffc
#
_entry.id   f3f2b1e1831673db5bd28827be170ffc
#
_cell.length_a   1.000
_cell.length_b   1.000
_cell.length_c   1.000
_cell.angle_alpha   90.00
_cell.angle_beta   90.00
_cell.angle_gamma   90.00
#
_symmetry.space_group_name_H-M   'P 1'
#
loop_
_entity.id
_entity.type
_entity.pdbx_description
1 polymer ?
#
loop_
_entity_poly.entity_id
_entity_poly.type
_entity_poly.pdbx_seq_one_letter_code
_entity_poly.pdbx_strand_id
1 'polypeptide(L)'
;MISQMFKPSTVRSAGRLGRMTKTPIQARYLATVQGNTERAIPTPSMRRATEISNEPATFTIKNGPIFEGKSFGAKTNISGEAVFTTSLVGYPESMTDPSYRGQILVFTQPLIGNYGVPSSARDEHGLLRYFESPYIQASGIVVQDYALKHSHWTAVESLSQWCAREGVPAISGVDTREVVTYLREQGSSLARISVGEEYDADEDEAYIDPEAINLVRRVSTKAPFHVSSSLGDMHVALIDCGVKENILRSLVSRGASVTCFPFDYPIHKVAHHFDGVFISNGPGDPTHCTTTVHNLRKLFETSQIPVMGICMGHQLIALASGAKTIKLKYGNRAHNIPALDLTTGKCHITSQNHGYAVDPTTLTSEWREYFTNLNDQSNEGLIHNSRPIFSAQFHPEAKGGPLDSAYLFDKYMENVQQYKEHQSSFSERNNKPSPLLVDLLAKQRVGVHPAAPDFEGHAAGMDGQQIDVGGPVAPSYQPITQKPVASAA
;
A
#
# COMPACT_ATOMS: atom_id res chain seq x y z
N MET A 1 14.09 -65.81 31.16
CA MET A 1 14.26 -67.22 30.71
C MET A 1 14.22 -67.21 29.18
N ILE A 2 15.32 -67.64 28.58
CA ILE A 2 15.50 -68.32 27.31
C ILE A 2 15.17 -67.45 26.05
N SER A 3 16.09 -66.85 25.34
CA SER A 3 17.34 -67.27 24.70
C SER A 3 17.15 -68.02 23.37
N GLN A 4 17.77 -67.41 22.31
CA GLN A 4 18.42 -68.05 21.16
C GLN A 4 17.50 -68.50 20.00
N MET A 5 17.81 -68.31 18.81
CA MET A 5 18.93 -68.34 17.81
C MET A 5 18.32 -68.65 16.46
N PHE A 6 18.73 -68.02 15.38
CA PHE A 6 19.43 -68.62 14.26
C PHE A 6 19.73 -67.60 13.14
N LYS A 7 20.97 -67.55 12.73
CA LYS A 7 21.56 -67.09 11.45
C LYS A 7 21.98 -68.32 10.65
N PRO A 8 22.52 -68.17 9.43
CA PRO A 8 22.25 -67.39 8.20
C PRO A 8 22.17 -68.27 6.95
N SER A 9 21.84 -67.69 5.79
CA SER A 9 22.40 -68.23 4.52
C SER A 9 22.49 -67.15 3.43
N THR A 10 23.70 -67.05 2.90
CA THR A 10 24.13 -66.25 1.75
C THR A 10 23.68 -66.85 0.43
N VAL A 11 23.21 -66.02 -0.52
CA VAL A 11 23.40 -66.26 -1.96
C VAL A 11 23.72 -64.95 -2.67
N ARG A 12 24.86 -64.93 -3.39
CA ARG A 12 25.32 -63.88 -4.31
C ARG A 12 24.57 -63.97 -5.63
N SER A 13 24.16 -62.85 -6.20
CA SER A 13 24.30 -62.65 -7.65
C SER A 13 24.33 -61.16 -7.99
N ALA A 14 25.20 -60.81 -8.94
CA ALA A 14 25.56 -59.49 -9.35
C ALA A 14 24.53 -58.91 -10.35
N GLY A 15 24.21 -57.62 -10.21
CA GLY A 15 23.50 -56.85 -11.22
C GLY A 15 23.79 -55.37 -11.03
N ARG A 16 24.66 -54.81 -11.90
CA ARG A 16 24.91 -53.36 -11.99
C ARG A 16 23.63 -52.62 -12.35
N LEU A 17 23.18 -51.75 -11.49
CA LEU A 17 22.24 -50.68 -11.85
C LEU A 17 22.71 -49.40 -11.18
N GLY A 18 22.79 -48.34 -11.99
CA GLY A 18 23.37 -47.06 -11.66
C GLY A 18 22.71 -46.37 -10.46
N ARG A 19 23.53 -45.84 -9.58
CA ARG A 19 23.12 -44.96 -8.49
C ARG A 19 22.60 -43.63 -9.06
N MET A 20 21.29 -43.50 -9.16
CA MET A 20 20.68 -42.19 -9.14
C MET A 20 20.61 -41.74 -7.68
N THR A 21 21.48 -40.83 -7.30
CA THR A 21 21.46 -40.17 -6.01
C THR A 21 20.23 -39.21 -5.99
N LYS A 22 19.18 -39.62 -5.32
CA LYS A 22 18.10 -38.70 -4.93
C LYS A 22 18.67 -37.78 -3.85
N THR A 23 19.10 -36.60 -4.22
CA THR A 23 19.38 -35.53 -3.27
C THR A 23 18.02 -35.06 -2.72
N PRO A 24 17.85 -35.00 -1.39
CA PRO A 24 16.59 -34.48 -0.82
C PRO A 24 16.40 -33.04 -1.26
N ILE A 25 15.16 -32.67 -1.60
CA ILE A 25 14.76 -31.33 -2.03
C ILE A 25 15.18 -30.26 -0.98
N GLN A 26 15.22 -30.63 0.29
CA GLN A 26 15.69 -29.77 1.39
C GLN A 26 17.17 -29.32 1.27
N ALA A 27 18.07 -30.14 0.74
CA ALA A 27 19.47 -29.76 0.61
C ALA A 27 19.72 -28.74 -0.52
N ARG A 28 18.87 -28.73 -1.56
CA ARG A 28 18.92 -27.71 -2.60
C ARG A 28 18.37 -26.36 -2.12
N TYR A 29 17.43 -26.37 -1.17
CA TYR A 29 16.84 -25.19 -0.58
C TYR A 29 17.86 -24.37 0.24
N LEU A 30 18.66 -25.07 1.07
CA LEU A 30 19.70 -24.43 1.88
C LEU A 30 20.88 -23.91 1.03
N ALA A 31 21.23 -24.60 -0.05
CA ALA A 31 22.32 -24.15 -0.93
C ALA A 31 21.97 -22.90 -1.74
N THR A 32 20.67 -22.70 -2.10
CA THR A 32 20.23 -21.50 -2.84
C THR A 32 20.12 -20.29 -1.92
N VAL A 33 19.79 -20.50 -0.63
CA VAL A 33 19.76 -19.42 0.37
C VAL A 33 21.16 -19.00 0.79
N GLN A 34 22.12 -19.93 0.88
CA GLN A 34 23.51 -19.59 1.22
C GLN A 34 24.27 -18.92 0.07
N GLY A 35 23.90 -19.15 -1.18
CA GLY A 35 24.55 -18.53 -2.35
C GLY A 35 24.21 -17.05 -2.56
N ASN A 36 23.14 -16.52 -1.92
CA ASN A 36 22.71 -15.12 -2.04
C ASN A 36 23.08 -14.26 -0.81
N THR A 37 23.70 -14.82 0.22
CA THR A 37 24.09 -14.06 1.42
C THR A 37 25.46 -13.40 1.32
N GLU A 38 26.20 -13.59 0.24
CA GLU A 38 27.54 -13.01 0.06
C GLU A 38 27.66 -12.01 -1.11
N ARG A 39 26.60 -11.41 -1.61
CA ARG A 39 26.75 -10.05 -2.05
C ARG A 39 26.69 -9.18 -0.80
N ALA A 40 27.81 -9.14 -0.09
CA ALA A 40 28.10 -8.06 0.84
C ALA A 40 27.69 -6.76 0.12
N ILE A 41 26.67 -6.11 0.63
CA ILE A 41 26.48 -4.69 0.38
C ILE A 41 27.85 -4.09 0.65
N PRO A 42 28.52 -3.42 -0.33
CA PRO A 42 29.79 -2.82 -0.07
C PRO A 42 29.59 -2.02 1.20
N THR A 43 30.35 -2.34 2.25
CA THR A 43 30.44 -1.51 3.44
C THR A 43 30.65 -0.11 2.88
N PRO A 44 29.77 0.86 3.14
CA PRO A 44 30.01 2.19 2.65
C PRO A 44 31.37 2.57 3.22
N SER A 45 32.40 2.61 2.35
CA SER A 45 33.59 3.36 2.72
C SER A 45 32.99 4.64 3.25
N MET A 46 33.42 5.12 4.41
CA MET A 46 33.07 6.44 4.94
C MET A 46 33.42 7.48 3.86
N ARG A 47 32.61 7.52 2.80
CA ARG A 47 32.56 8.68 1.95
C ARG A 47 32.09 9.77 2.89
N ARG A 48 32.91 10.79 3.03
CA ARG A 48 32.60 12.05 3.71
C ARG A 48 31.10 12.26 3.53
N ALA A 49 30.41 12.51 4.66
CA ALA A 49 29.01 12.92 4.66
C ALA A 49 28.86 13.88 3.48
N THR A 50 28.11 13.45 2.47
CA THR A 50 27.82 14.31 1.31
C THR A 50 27.26 15.56 1.93
N GLU A 51 27.94 16.67 1.72
CA GLU A 51 27.48 17.97 2.22
C GLU A 51 26.05 18.10 1.80
N ILE A 52 25.16 18.34 2.77
CA ILE A 52 23.76 18.59 2.50
C ILE A 52 23.73 19.68 1.47
N SER A 53 23.06 19.44 0.34
CA SER A 53 22.84 20.46 -0.66
C SER A 53 22.13 21.63 0.04
N ASN A 54 22.85 22.73 0.26
CA ASN A 54 22.28 23.98 0.76
C ASN A 54 21.78 24.85 -0.40
N GLU A 55 21.46 24.22 -1.52
CA GLU A 55 20.96 24.94 -2.69
C GLU A 55 19.61 25.57 -2.38
N PRO A 56 19.37 26.79 -2.85
CA PRO A 56 18.05 27.40 -2.81
C PRO A 56 17.03 26.47 -3.46
N ALA A 57 15.84 26.44 -2.90
CA ALA A 57 14.72 25.68 -3.48
C ALA A 57 13.43 26.42 -3.20
N THR A 58 12.45 26.24 -4.08
CA THR A 58 11.13 26.82 -3.94
C THR A 58 10.07 25.73 -3.95
N PHE A 59 9.04 25.92 -3.11
CA PHE A 59 7.81 25.17 -3.16
C PHE A 59 6.69 26.10 -3.62
N THR A 60 6.15 25.87 -4.80
CA THR A 60 5.15 26.72 -5.44
C THR A 60 3.82 25.97 -5.55
N ILE A 61 2.74 26.57 -5.04
CA ILE A 61 1.38 26.06 -5.22
C ILE A 61 0.79 26.72 -6.46
N LYS A 62 0.22 25.93 -7.36
CA LYS A 62 -0.41 26.46 -8.59
C LYS A 62 -1.50 27.45 -8.23
N ASN A 63 -1.42 28.66 -8.79
CA ASN A 63 -2.32 29.78 -8.50
C ASN A 63 -2.36 30.18 -6.99
N GLY A 64 -1.29 29.91 -6.27
CA GLY A 64 -1.19 30.13 -4.83
C GLY A 64 0.19 30.70 -4.41
N PRO A 65 0.51 30.62 -3.12
CA PRO A 65 1.74 31.15 -2.58
C PRO A 65 2.99 30.38 -3.05
N ILE A 66 4.13 31.08 -3.01
CA ILE A 66 5.46 30.56 -3.22
C ILE A 66 6.18 30.59 -1.88
N PHE A 67 6.82 29.47 -1.54
CA PHE A 67 7.61 29.32 -0.33
C PHE A 67 9.06 29.07 -0.68
N GLU A 68 9.96 29.87 -0.13
CA GLU A 68 11.41 29.69 -0.28
C GLU A 68 11.96 28.79 0.82
N GLY A 69 13.01 28.04 0.48
CA GLY A 69 13.67 27.14 1.42
C GLY A 69 14.99 26.63 0.90
N LYS A 70 15.45 25.51 1.45
CA LYS A 70 16.71 24.87 1.09
C LYS A 70 16.48 23.41 0.74
N SER A 71 17.07 22.96 -0.37
CA SER A 71 17.06 21.57 -0.77
C SER A 71 17.88 20.70 0.19
N PHE A 72 17.32 19.56 0.57
CA PHE A 72 18.06 18.54 1.32
C PHE A 72 17.91 17.13 0.71
N GLY A 73 17.20 16.99 -0.43
CA GLY A 73 16.98 15.73 -1.17
C GLY A 73 17.75 15.67 -2.48
N ALA A 74 17.12 15.06 -3.48
CA ALA A 74 17.67 15.02 -4.83
C ALA A 74 17.62 16.41 -5.50
N LYS A 75 18.60 16.68 -6.35
CA LYS A 75 18.70 17.92 -7.13
C LYS A 75 17.88 17.78 -8.42
N THR A 76 16.57 17.74 -8.29
CA THR A 76 15.64 17.61 -9.41
C THR A 76 14.36 18.38 -9.13
N ASN A 77 13.71 18.85 -10.18
CA ASN A 77 12.41 19.48 -10.09
C ASN A 77 11.32 18.42 -10.17
N ILE A 78 10.22 18.64 -9.46
CA ILE A 78 9.07 17.74 -9.48
C ILE A 78 7.76 18.52 -9.36
N SER A 79 6.71 18.00 -9.99
CA SER A 79 5.34 18.46 -9.85
C SER A 79 4.47 17.34 -9.30
N GLY A 80 3.37 17.70 -8.62
CA GLY A 80 2.41 16.77 -8.07
C GLY A 80 1.29 17.46 -7.31
N GLU A 81 0.38 16.70 -6.73
CA GLU A 81 -0.64 17.21 -5.82
C GLU A 81 -0.03 17.46 -4.44
N ALA A 82 -0.11 18.69 -3.92
CA ALA A 82 0.29 19.02 -2.57
C ALA A 82 -0.74 18.48 -1.58
N VAL A 83 -0.26 17.64 -0.67
CA VAL A 83 -1.07 17.09 0.43
C VAL A 83 -0.29 17.20 1.74
N PHE A 84 -0.99 17.25 2.86
CA PHE A 84 -0.34 17.32 4.17
C PHE A 84 -0.72 16.15 5.07
N THR A 85 0.20 15.77 5.95
CA THR A 85 -0.07 14.79 7.01
C THR A 85 0.16 15.42 8.38
N THR A 86 -0.74 15.10 9.32
CA THR A 86 -0.62 15.51 10.72
C THR A 86 -0.08 14.39 11.62
N SER A 87 0.45 13.34 11.02
CA SER A 87 1.09 12.23 11.74
C SER A 87 2.32 12.71 12.50
N LEU A 88 2.43 12.34 13.78
CA LEU A 88 3.52 12.78 14.66
C LEU A 88 4.80 11.95 14.48
N VAL A 89 4.67 10.71 14.01
CA VAL A 89 5.75 9.72 13.86
C VAL A 89 5.55 8.92 12.57
N GLY A 90 6.57 8.15 12.16
CA GLY A 90 6.44 7.22 11.05
C GLY A 90 6.64 7.88 9.68
N TYR A 91 7.57 8.86 9.57
CA TYR A 91 7.84 9.45 8.25
C TYR A 91 8.41 8.45 7.23
N PRO A 92 9.22 7.42 7.59
CA PRO A 92 9.65 6.43 6.60
C PRO A 92 8.48 5.57 6.10
N GLU A 93 7.56 5.21 6.99
CA GLU A 93 6.35 4.47 6.65
C GLU A 93 5.42 5.32 5.76
N SER A 94 5.21 6.58 6.11
CA SER A 94 4.43 7.52 5.29
C SER A 94 5.04 7.73 3.91
N MET A 95 6.34 7.96 3.82
CA MET A 95 7.02 8.20 2.55
C MET A 95 7.01 6.98 1.62
N THR A 96 6.97 5.76 2.18
CA THR A 96 6.92 4.50 1.42
C THR A 96 5.51 3.95 1.21
N ASP A 97 4.46 4.63 1.70
CA ASP A 97 3.08 4.25 1.45
C ASP A 97 2.71 4.52 -0.02
N PRO A 98 2.34 3.48 -0.80
CA PRO A 98 1.96 3.64 -2.21
C PRO A 98 0.81 4.62 -2.45
N SER A 99 -0.02 4.87 -1.44
CA SER A 99 -1.13 5.83 -1.52
C SER A 99 -0.67 7.29 -1.71
N TYR A 100 0.61 7.61 -1.44
CA TYR A 100 1.19 8.93 -1.73
C TYR A 100 1.78 9.06 -3.14
N ARG A 101 1.62 8.07 -4.02
CA ARG A 101 2.15 8.17 -5.38
C ARG A 101 1.57 9.38 -6.13
N GLY A 102 2.45 10.18 -6.73
CA GLY A 102 2.07 11.41 -7.43
C GLY A 102 1.86 12.63 -6.53
N GLN A 103 2.04 12.51 -5.22
CA GLN A 103 1.80 13.58 -4.25
C GLN A 103 3.10 14.17 -3.69
N ILE A 104 3.12 15.49 -3.48
CA ILE A 104 4.14 16.20 -2.69
C ILE A 104 3.64 16.23 -1.26
N LEU A 105 4.37 15.56 -0.36
CA LEU A 105 3.97 15.35 1.02
C LEU A 105 4.53 16.45 1.94
N VAL A 106 3.64 17.24 2.53
CA VAL A 106 3.94 18.27 3.52
C VAL A 106 3.77 17.70 4.92
N PHE A 107 4.84 17.66 5.70
CA PHE A 107 4.80 17.24 7.10
C PHE A 107 4.47 18.44 8.00
N THR A 108 3.42 18.30 8.81
CA THR A 108 3.08 19.33 9.82
C THR A 108 3.94 19.22 11.07
N GLN A 109 4.57 18.06 11.31
CA GLN A 109 5.56 17.89 12.37
C GLN A 109 6.75 18.78 12.08
N PRO A 110 7.12 19.69 13.00
CA PRO A 110 8.13 20.71 12.72
C PRO A 110 9.49 20.14 12.37
N LEU A 111 9.94 19.10 13.08
CA LEU A 111 11.26 18.50 12.89
C LEU A 111 11.14 17.09 12.32
N ILE A 112 11.68 16.89 11.12
CA ILE A 112 11.71 15.61 10.42
C ILE A 112 13.17 15.16 10.19
N GLY A 113 13.39 13.84 10.15
CA GLY A 113 14.72 13.24 9.96
C GLY A 113 15.48 12.94 11.25
N ASN A 114 14.93 13.30 12.40
CA ASN A 114 15.58 13.21 13.72
C ASN A 114 15.93 11.77 14.15
N TYR A 115 15.25 10.74 13.66
CA TYR A 115 15.60 9.34 13.93
C TYR A 115 16.20 8.61 12.71
N GLY A 116 16.56 9.34 11.66
CA GLY A 116 17.20 8.78 10.46
C GLY A 116 16.30 7.84 9.68
N VAL A 117 16.89 6.98 8.88
CA VAL A 117 16.19 6.00 8.04
C VAL A 117 16.67 4.61 8.40
N PRO A 118 15.77 3.65 8.67
CA PRO A 118 16.14 2.29 9.01
C PRO A 118 16.61 1.49 7.78
N SER A 119 17.17 0.31 8.02
CA SER A 119 17.59 -0.59 6.96
C SER A 119 16.41 -1.25 6.26
N SER A 120 16.64 -1.73 5.02
CA SER A 120 15.70 -2.56 4.27
C SER A 120 15.65 -4.02 4.77
N ALA A 121 15.85 -4.23 6.09
CA ALA A 121 15.78 -5.56 6.70
C ALA A 121 14.38 -6.15 6.55
N ARG A 122 14.35 -7.47 6.31
CA ARG A 122 13.09 -8.22 6.18
C ARG A 122 12.81 -9.01 7.46
N ASP A 123 11.53 -9.27 7.67
CA ASP A 123 11.05 -10.11 8.77
C ASP A 123 11.04 -11.61 8.37
N GLU A 124 10.48 -12.44 9.24
CA GLU A 124 10.35 -13.89 9.05
C GLU A 124 9.48 -14.30 7.86
N HIS A 125 8.64 -13.39 7.38
CA HIS A 125 7.79 -13.58 6.20
C HIS A 125 8.44 -13.06 4.91
N GLY A 126 9.67 -12.53 5.00
CA GLY A 126 10.38 -11.91 3.89
C GLY A 126 9.85 -10.51 3.53
N LEU A 127 9.02 -9.90 4.37
CA LEU A 127 8.44 -8.57 4.19
C LEU A 127 9.34 -7.49 4.81
N LEU A 128 9.33 -6.28 4.25
CA LEU A 128 10.11 -5.16 4.77
C LEU A 128 9.65 -4.79 6.18
N ARG A 129 10.58 -4.84 7.14
CA ARG A 129 10.25 -4.62 8.56
C ARG A 129 9.83 -3.19 8.88
N TYR A 130 10.44 -2.21 8.23
CA TYR A 130 10.35 -0.80 8.58
C TYR A 130 9.68 0.08 7.53
N PHE A 131 9.41 -0.44 6.35
CA PHE A 131 8.83 0.28 5.23
C PHE A 131 7.51 -0.37 4.80
N GLU A 132 6.67 0.41 4.12
CA GLU A 132 5.40 -0.06 3.56
C GLU A 132 5.50 -0.48 2.09
N SER A 133 6.57 -0.07 1.41
CA SER A 133 6.98 -0.55 0.09
C SER A 133 8.49 -0.38 -0.10
N PRO A 134 9.11 -0.98 -1.15
CA PRO A 134 10.55 -0.94 -1.35
C PRO A 134 11.16 0.44 -1.59
N TYR A 135 10.35 1.44 -1.96
CA TYR A 135 10.80 2.76 -2.41
C TYR A 135 10.00 3.88 -1.79
N ILE A 136 10.55 5.11 -1.84
CA ILE A 136 9.77 6.32 -1.55
C ILE A 136 8.70 6.48 -2.65
N GLN A 137 7.45 6.58 -2.24
CA GLN A 137 6.30 6.75 -3.14
C GLN A 137 5.90 8.20 -3.32
N ALA A 138 6.12 9.03 -2.28
CA ALA A 138 5.89 10.47 -2.39
C ALA A 138 6.80 11.07 -3.46
N SER A 139 6.25 11.96 -4.29
CA SER A 139 7.00 12.61 -5.38
C SER A 139 7.99 13.65 -4.86
N GLY A 140 7.66 14.33 -3.75
CA GLY A 140 8.51 15.32 -3.11
C GLY A 140 8.15 15.49 -1.65
N ILE A 141 9.06 16.08 -0.86
CA ILE A 141 8.94 16.24 0.59
C ILE A 141 9.10 17.71 0.97
N VAL A 142 8.17 18.21 1.78
CA VAL A 142 8.21 19.58 2.33
C VAL A 142 8.18 19.51 3.85
N VAL A 143 9.17 20.13 4.50
CA VAL A 143 9.29 20.19 5.95
C VAL A 143 9.65 21.61 6.44
N GLN A 144 9.27 21.91 7.67
CA GLN A 144 9.71 23.15 8.32
C GLN A 144 11.18 23.07 8.67
N ASP A 145 11.56 22.07 9.45
CA ASP A 145 12.93 21.83 9.88
C ASP A 145 13.39 20.41 9.52
N TYR A 146 14.64 20.31 9.06
CA TYR A 146 15.30 19.04 8.79
C TYR A 146 16.42 18.81 9.82
N ALA A 147 16.36 17.64 10.49
CA ALA A 147 17.39 17.26 11.45
C ALA A 147 18.69 16.86 10.75
N LEU A 148 19.73 17.70 10.84
CA LEU A 148 21.06 17.44 10.29
C LEU A 148 21.75 16.23 10.91
N LYS A 149 21.41 15.92 12.16
CA LYS A 149 21.90 14.75 12.90
C LYS A 149 20.72 13.91 13.33
N HIS A 150 20.83 12.62 13.12
CA HIS A 150 19.84 11.66 13.55
C HIS A 150 20.38 10.74 14.63
N SER A 151 19.50 10.22 15.47
CA SER A 151 19.87 9.29 16.54
C SER A 151 18.72 8.31 16.78
N HIS A 152 18.88 7.10 16.27
CA HIS A 152 18.00 5.97 16.55
C HIS A 152 18.76 4.67 16.29
N TRP A 153 18.49 3.63 17.09
CA TRP A 153 19.20 2.36 17.01
C TRP A 153 18.98 1.60 15.67
N THR A 154 17.90 1.88 14.94
CA THR A 154 17.63 1.28 13.63
C THR A 154 18.21 2.09 12.47
N ALA A 155 18.67 3.32 12.70
CA ALA A 155 19.12 4.22 11.64
C ALA A 155 20.40 3.73 10.98
N VAL A 156 20.41 3.69 9.66
CA VAL A 156 21.58 3.34 8.84
C VAL A 156 22.03 4.48 7.93
N GLU A 157 21.16 5.44 7.65
CA GLU A 157 21.42 6.62 6.82
C GLU A 157 20.56 7.81 7.27
N SER A 158 20.91 9.01 6.80
CA SER A 158 20.09 10.20 7.01
C SER A 158 18.92 10.24 6.02
N LEU A 159 17.87 11.01 6.35
CA LEU A 159 16.75 11.24 5.44
C LEU A 159 17.21 11.90 4.13
N SER A 160 18.17 12.85 4.20
CA SER A 160 18.74 13.48 3.02
C SER A 160 19.43 12.49 2.08
N GLN A 161 20.26 11.59 2.63
CA GLN A 161 20.92 10.54 1.85
C GLN A 161 19.90 9.61 1.18
N TRP A 162 18.86 9.24 1.90
CA TRP A 162 17.80 8.40 1.37
C TRP A 162 17.02 9.09 0.23
N CYS A 163 16.54 10.33 0.44
CA CYS A 163 15.86 11.09 -0.60
C CYS A 163 16.75 11.30 -1.84
N ALA A 164 18.03 11.63 -1.65
CA ALA A 164 18.95 11.79 -2.78
C ALA A 164 19.20 10.48 -3.54
N ARG A 165 19.32 9.36 -2.84
CA ARG A 165 19.51 8.03 -3.44
C ARG A 165 18.28 7.56 -4.22
N GLU A 166 17.08 7.88 -3.72
CA GLU A 166 15.80 7.52 -4.35
C GLU A 166 15.36 8.56 -5.42
N GLY A 167 16.14 9.63 -5.65
CA GLY A 167 15.81 10.66 -6.64
C GLY A 167 14.64 11.58 -6.23
N VAL A 168 14.33 11.68 -4.93
CA VAL A 168 13.20 12.46 -4.43
C VAL A 168 13.68 13.84 -3.94
N PRO A 169 13.19 14.95 -4.53
CA PRO A 169 13.49 16.28 -4.04
C PRO A 169 12.81 16.53 -2.70
N ALA A 170 13.53 17.24 -1.82
CA ALA A 170 13.06 17.57 -0.48
C ALA A 170 13.50 18.98 -0.12
N ILE A 171 12.58 19.77 0.45
CA ILE A 171 12.80 21.17 0.83
C ILE A 171 12.53 21.39 2.31
N SER A 172 13.39 22.13 2.98
CA SER A 172 13.26 22.57 4.37
C SER A 172 13.28 24.10 4.47
N GLY A 173 12.81 24.63 5.61
CA GLY A 173 12.69 26.08 5.84
C GLY A 173 11.33 26.64 5.42
N VAL A 174 10.41 25.80 5.01
CA VAL A 174 9.06 26.19 4.58
C VAL A 174 8.14 26.36 5.78
N ASP A 175 7.33 27.42 5.83
CA ASP A 175 6.26 27.53 6.80
C ASP A 175 5.14 26.52 6.46
N THR A 176 5.29 25.29 6.96
CA THR A 176 4.33 24.21 6.72
C THR A 176 2.95 24.49 7.34
N ARG A 177 2.88 25.39 8.35
CA ARG A 177 1.60 25.79 8.94
C ARG A 177 0.80 26.68 7.98
N GLU A 178 1.48 27.63 7.33
CA GLU A 178 0.86 28.48 6.29
C GLU A 178 0.41 27.62 5.11
N VAL A 179 1.26 26.70 4.63
CA VAL A 179 0.89 25.73 3.57
C VAL A 179 -0.38 24.98 3.94
N VAL A 180 -0.44 24.40 5.14
CA VAL A 180 -1.60 23.62 5.60
C VAL A 180 -2.85 24.49 5.70
N THR A 181 -2.74 25.72 6.21
CA THR A 181 -3.87 26.65 6.26
C THR A 181 -4.41 26.90 4.86
N TYR A 182 -3.53 27.22 3.91
CA TYR A 182 -3.91 27.40 2.51
C TYR A 182 -4.62 26.17 1.92
N LEU A 183 -4.03 24.97 2.05
CA LEU A 183 -4.60 23.74 1.52
C LEU A 183 -5.95 23.36 2.16
N ARG A 184 -6.17 23.69 3.43
CA ARG A 184 -7.49 23.51 4.08
C ARG A 184 -8.54 24.45 3.55
N GLU A 185 -8.16 25.68 3.21
CA GLU A 185 -9.08 26.68 2.70
C GLU A 185 -9.40 26.50 1.21
N GLN A 186 -8.37 26.18 0.39
CA GLN A 186 -8.52 26.07 -1.06
C GLN A 186 -8.78 24.62 -1.52
N GLY A 187 -8.36 23.62 -0.75
CA GLY A 187 -8.34 22.21 -1.13
C GLY A 187 -6.96 21.73 -1.56
N SER A 188 -6.82 20.43 -1.77
CA SER A 188 -5.60 19.87 -2.40
C SER A 188 -5.36 20.52 -3.74
N SER A 189 -4.14 20.97 -3.97
CA SER A 189 -3.76 21.79 -5.11
C SER A 189 -2.52 21.24 -5.79
N LEU A 190 -2.39 21.45 -7.09
CA LEU A 190 -1.14 21.13 -7.78
C LEU A 190 -0.02 22.02 -7.26
N ALA A 191 1.17 21.45 -7.12
CA ALA A 191 2.33 22.16 -6.63
C ALA A 191 3.61 21.65 -7.31
N ARG A 192 4.70 22.39 -7.13
CA ARG A 192 6.02 22.09 -7.67
C ARG A 192 7.09 22.35 -6.63
N ILE A 193 8.11 21.51 -6.60
CA ILE A 193 9.38 21.77 -5.94
C ILE A 193 10.41 22.04 -7.04
N SER A 194 11.08 23.20 -6.99
CA SER A 194 12.18 23.56 -7.87
C SER A 194 13.47 23.75 -7.08
N VAL A 195 14.59 23.19 -7.57
CA VAL A 195 15.89 23.21 -6.91
C VAL A 195 16.89 23.92 -7.78
N GLY A 196 17.58 24.98 -7.26
CA GLY A 196 18.53 25.82 -7.98
C GLY A 196 17.99 27.23 -8.24
N GLU A 197 18.77 28.04 -8.96
CA GLU A 197 18.50 29.48 -9.14
C GLU A 197 17.52 29.79 -10.31
N GLU A 198 17.29 28.86 -11.23
CA GLU A 198 16.40 29.10 -12.36
C GLU A 198 14.94 28.72 -12.00
N TYR A 199 14.20 29.72 -11.57
CA TYR A 199 12.76 29.66 -11.45
C TYR A 199 12.13 30.58 -12.51
N ASP A 200 11.55 29.97 -13.56
CA ASP A 200 10.68 30.69 -14.49
C ASP A 200 9.22 30.47 -14.06
N ALA A 201 8.59 31.55 -13.60
CA ALA A 201 7.24 31.50 -13.02
C ALA A 201 6.13 31.32 -14.09
N ASP A 202 6.47 31.53 -15.37
CA ASP A 202 5.47 31.67 -16.45
C ASP A 202 5.11 30.36 -17.15
N GLU A 203 5.70 29.21 -16.78
CA GLU A 203 5.39 27.93 -17.42
C GLU A 203 4.20 27.21 -16.77
N ASP A 204 3.01 27.48 -17.23
CA ASP A 204 1.77 26.70 -16.90
C ASP A 204 1.91 25.20 -17.27
N GLU A 205 2.78 24.84 -18.20
CA GLU A 205 3.12 23.48 -18.61
C GLU A 205 3.88 22.68 -17.51
N ALA A 206 4.37 23.36 -16.48
CA ALA A 206 5.18 22.75 -15.42
C ALA A 206 4.36 21.97 -14.35
N TYR A 207 3.04 22.00 -14.38
CA TYR A 207 2.20 21.32 -13.39
C TYR A 207 1.53 20.09 -14.00
N ILE A 208 1.99 18.92 -13.59
CA ILE A 208 1.41 17.64 -13.99
C ILE A 208 0.37 17.22 -12.96
N ASP A 209 -0.87 16.97 -13.43
CA ASP A 209 -1.94 16.49 -12.58
C ASP A 209 -1.86 14.95 -12.45
N PRO A 210 -1.49 14.43 -11.27
CA PRO A 210 -1.42 12.99 -11.06
C PRO A 210 -2.80 12.32 -11.12
N GLU A 211 -3.89 13.07 -10.92
CA GLU A 211 -5.25 12.54 -11.03
C GLU A 211 -5.70 12.32 -12.48
N ALA A 212 -5.02 12.89 -13.47
CA ALA A 212 -5.30 12.63 -14.88
C ALA A 212 -4.90 11.21 -15.34
N ILE A 213 -4.19 10.45 -14.50
CA ILE A 213 -3.68 9.12 -14.84
C ILE A 213 -4.09 8.07 -13.82
N ASN A 214 -4.14 6.81 -14.24
CA ASN A 214 -4.36 5.69 -13.34
C ASN A 214 -3.10 5.42 -12.51
N LEU A 215 -3.05 5.96 -11.28
CA LEU A 215 -1.92 5.79 -10.36
C LEU A 215 -1.81 4.37 -9.82
N VAL A 216 -2.93 3.64 -9.66
CA VAL A 216 -2.94 2.24 -9.24
C VAL A 216 -2.12 1.40 -10.21
N ARG A 217 -2.23 1.66 -11.51
CA ARG A 217 -1.42 0.97 -12.53
C ARG A 217 0.08 1.16 -12.36
N ARG A 218 0.51 2.26 -11.73
CA ARG A 218 1.94 2.56 -11.49
C ARG A 218 2.50 1.80 -10.30
N VAL A 219 1.70 1.51 -9.28
CA VAL A 219 2.13 0.88 -8.02
C VAL A 219 1.79 -0.59 -7.92
N SER A 220 0.73 -1.05 -8.59
CA SER A 220 0.30 -2.44 -8.61
C SER A 220 1.36 -3.37 -9.19
N THR A 221 1.48 -4.56 -8.64
CA THR A 221 2.35 -5.62 -9.19
C THR A 221 2.05 -5.89 -10.66
N LYS A 222 3.09 -6.23 -11.43
CA LYS A 222 2.93 -6.56 -12.86
C LYS A 222 2.72 -8.06 -13.10
N ALA A 223 2.98 -8.88 -12.10
CA ALA A 223 2.79 -10.33 -12.15
C ALA A 223 2.34 -10.82 -10.78
N PRO A 224 1.54 -11.88 -10.70
CA PRO A 224 1.18 -12.47 -9.43
C PRO A 224 2.42 -12.90 -8.64
N PHE A 225 2.36 -12.73 -7.30
CA PHE A 225 3.36 -13.22 -6.38
C PHE A 225 2.70 -13.82 -5.14
N HIS A 226 3.45 -14.61 -4.37
CA HIS A 226 2.91 -15.35 -3.23
C HIS A 226 3.74 -15.11 -1.96
N VAL A 227 3.04 -14.92 -0.84
CA VAL A 227 3.62 -14.84 0.50
C VAL A 227 3.01 -15.96 1.34
N SER A 228 3.86 -16.89 1.79
CA SER A 228 3.41 -18.07 2.54
C SER A 228 3.29 -17.77 4.03
N SER A 229 2.28 -18.34 4.68
CA SER A 229 2.22 -18.48 6.13
C SER A 229 2.58 -19.90 6.53
N SER A 230 3.31 -20.04 7.66
CA SER A 230 3.54 -21.32 8.33
C SER A 230 2.57 -21.56 9.49
N LEU A 231 1.67 -20.60 9.77
CA LEU A 231 0.80 -20.59 10.95
C LEU A 231 -0.59 -21.19 10.68
N GLY A 232 -0.94 -21.40 9.41
CA GLY A 232 -2.24 -21.94 9.02
C GLY A 232 -2.27 -22.36 7.56
N ASP A 233 -3.44 -22.83 7.12
CA ASP A 233 -3.66 -23.39 5.79
C ASP A 233 -4.72 -22.60 4.98
N MET A 234 -5.14 -21.45 5.48
CA MET A 234 -6.03 -20.55 4.74
C MET A 234 -5.29 -19.89 3.58
N HIS A 235 -5.99 -19.68 2.48
CA HIS A 235 -5.42 -19.07 1.28
C HIS A 235 -6.27 -17.90 0.80
N VAL A 236 -5.70 -16.71 0.82
CA VAL A 236 -6.36 -15.45 0.43
C VAL A 236 -5.82 -14.95 -0.91
N ALA A 237 -6.71 -14.59 -1.82
CA ALA A 237 -6.37 -13.85 -3.01
C ALA A 237 -6.41 -12.35 -2.71
N LEU A 238 -5.33 -11.63 -2.95
CA LEU A 238 -5.24 -10.19 -2.74
C LEU A 238 -5.14 -9.48 -4.09
N ILE A 239 -6.03 -8.50 -4.30
CA ILE A 239 -5.97 -7.58 -5.44
C ILE A 239 -5.08 -6.41 -5.02
N ASP A 240 -3.92 -6.27 -5.69
CA ASP A 240 -2.92 -5.27 -5.39
C ASP A 240 -3.21 -3.96 -6.12
N CYS A 241 -3.78 -3.01 -5.39
CA CYS A 241 -3.97 -1.63 -5.84
C CYS A 241 -2.85 -0.68 -5.38
N GLY A 242 -1.82 -1.21 -4.72
CA GLY A 242 -0.74 -0.49 -4.05
C GLY A 242 -0.63 -0.97 -2.61
N VAL A 243 -0.50 -2.30 -2.43
CA VAL A 243 -0.55 -2.93 -1.12
C VAL A 243 0.63 -2.52 -0.24
N LYS A 244 0.33 -2.18 1.01
CA LYS A 244 1.33 -1.95 2.05
C LYS A 244 1.82 -3.28 2.60
N GLU A 245 3.13 -3.36 2.86
CA GLU A 245 3.78 -4.55 3.46
C GLU A 245 3.09 -4.97 4.78
N ASN A 246 2.58 -4.01 5.55
CA ASN A 246 1.92 -4.31 6.80
C ASN A 246 0.52 -4.94 6.65
N ILE A 247 -0.16 -4.74 5.53
CA ILE A 247 -1.39 -5.49 5.19
C ILE A 247 -1.05 -6.96 4.96
N LEU A 248 -0.01 -7.23 4.16
CA LEU A 248 0.47 -8.60 3.92
C LEU A 248 0.85 -9.28 5.23
N ARG A 249 1.64 -8.58 6.06
CA ARG A 249 2.04 -9.08 7.40
C ARG A 249 0.84 -9.37 8.28
N SER A 250 -0.16 -8.50 8.29
CA SER A 250 -1.38 -8.68 9.10
C SER A 250 -2.17 -9.93 8.72
N LEU A 251 -2.20 -10.29 7.44
CA LEU A 251 -2.84 -11.52 6.95
C LEU A 251 -1.99 -12.76 7.25
N VAL A 252 -0.69 -12.69 6.93
CA VAL A 252 0.22 -13.86 7.04
C VAL A 252 0.45 -14.25 8.50
N SER A 253 0.57 -13.27 9.41
CA SER A 253 0.70 -13.53 10.84
C SER A 253 -0.56 -14.12 11.48
N ARG A 254 -1.70 -14.07 10.80
CA ARG A 254 -2.97 -14.70 11.20
C ARG A 254 -3.25 -16.03 10.51
N GLY A 255 -2.27 -16.61 9.84
CA GLY A 255 -2.35 -17.94 9.26
C GLY A 255 -2.84 -18.01 7.82
N ALA A 256 -2.96 -16.87 7.12
CA ALA A 256 -3.29 -16.87 5.70
C ALA A 256 -2.06 -16.81 4.81
N SER A 257 -1.87 -17.78 3.94
CA SER A 257 -1.01 -17.59 2.77
C SER A 257 -1.71 -16.66 1.77
N VAL A 258 -0.98 -15.70 1.20
CA VAL A 258 -1.55 -14.66 0.35
C VAL A 258 -0.98 -14.75 -1.06
N THR A 259 -1.85 -14.84 -2.07
CA THR A 259 -1.47 -14.67 -3.47
C THR A 259 -1.93 -13.30 -3.93
N CYS A 260 -0.98 -12.43 -4.23
CA CYS A 260 -1.22 -11.08 -4.72
C CYS A 260 -1.36 -11.10 -6.25
N PHE A 261 -2.37 -10.42 -6.75
CA PHE A 261 -2.68 -10.29 -8.17
C PHE A 261 -2.62 -8.82 -8.59
N PRO A 262 -2.27 -8.52 -9.85
CA PRO A 262 -2.44 -7.18 -10.40
C PRO A 262 -3.87 -6.66 -10.23
N PHE A 263 -4.03 -5.35 -10.09
CA PHE A 263 -5.33 -4.70 -9.85
C PHE A 263 -6.40 -5.04 -10.90
N ASP A 264 -6.01 -5.26 -12.15
CA ASP A 264 -6.89 -5.55 -13.29
C ASP A 264 -7.09 -7.06 -13.54
N TYR A 265 -6.54 -7.92 -12.68
CA TYR A 265 -6.65 -9.37 -12.83
C TYR A 265 -8.10 -9.84 -12.70
N PRO A 266 -8.58 -10.76 -13.59
CA PRO A 266 -9.96 -11.26 -13.55
C PRO A 266 -10.20 -12.23 -12.38
N ILE A 267 -10.16 -11.70 -11.16
CA ILE A 267 -10.21 -12.46 -9.89
C ILE A 267 -11.44 -13.38 -9.81
N HIS A 268 -12.58 -12.98 -10.37
CA HIS A 268 -13.80 -13.80 -10.39
C HIS A 268 -13.62 -15.17 -11.07
N LYS A 269 -12.61 -15.32 -11.95
CA LYS A 269 -12.33 -16.59 -12.64
C LYS A 269 -11.54 -17.57 -11.78
N VAL A 270 -10.82 -17.09 -10.77
CA VAL A 270 -9.92 -17.91 -9.94
C VAL A 270 -10.30 -17.92 -8.47
N ALA A 271 -11.29 -17.11 -8.06
CA ALA A 271 -11.70 -16.96 -6.67
C ALA A 271 -12.07 -18.30 -5.99
N HIS A 272 -12.60 -19.27 -6.75
CA HIS A 272 -12.96 -20.60 -6.25
C HIS A 272 -11.76 -21.44 -5.77
N HIS A 273 -10.53 -21.03 -6.03
CA HIS A 273 -9.31 -21.65 -5.51
C HIS A 273 -8.87 -21.07 -4.16
N PHE A 274 -9.55 -20.05 -3.67
CA PHE A 274 -9.19 -19.31 -2.47
C PHE A 274 -10.29 -19.39 -1.41
N ASP A 275 -9.90 -19.09 -0.17
CA ASP A 275 -10.81 -19.08 0.98
C ASP A 275 -11.38 -17.68 1.24
N GLY A 276 -10.72 -16.65 0.71
CA GLY A 276 -11.13 -15.25 0.82
C GLY A 276 -10.51 -14.37 -0.26
N VAL A 277 -11.10 -13.19 -0.47
CA VAL A 277 -10.58 -12.14 -1.36
C VAL A 277 -10.34 -10.88 -0.55
N PHE A 278 -9.20 -10.25 -0.76
CA PHE A 278 -8.81 -9.00 -0.12
C PHE A 278 -8.48 -7.94 -1.18
N ILE A 279 -8.96 -6.71 -1.00
CA ILE A 279 -8.64 -5.60 -1.91
C ILE A 279 -7.83 -4.57 -1.12
N SER A 280 -6.60 -4.31 -1.59
CA SER A 280 -5.67 -3.45 -0.86
C SER A 280 -6.00 -1.95 -0.99
N ASN A 281 -5.29 -1.15 -0.21
CA ASN A 281 -5.17 0.28 -0.39
C ASN A 281 -4.50 0.64 -1.72
N GLY A 282 -4.54 1.92 -2.09
CA GLY A 282 -3.88 2.43 -3.29
C GLY A 282 -4.09 3.93 -3.50
N PRO A 283 -3.35 4.52 -4.46
CA PRO A 283 -3.38 5.95 -4.78
C PRO A 283 -4.45 6.32 -5.80
N GLY A 284 -4.81 7.60 -5.82
CA GLY A 284 -5.54 8.28 -6.89
C GLY A 284 -7.05 8.07 -6.86
N ASP A 285 -7.70 8.36 -8.00
CA ASP A 285 -9.14 8.25 -8.19
C ASP A 285 -9.56 6.79 -8.42
N PRO A 286 -10.47 6.23 -7.57
CA PRO A 286 -10.95 4.85 -7.74
C PRO A 286 -11.71 4.63 -9.06
N THR A 287 -12.24 5.68 -9.67
CA THR A 287 -12.98 5.58 -10.93
C THR A 287 -12.07 5.17 -12.11
N HIS A 288 -10.76 5.35 -11.99
CA HIS A 288 -9.80 4.86 -12.99
C HIS A 288 -9.61 3.33 -12.98
N CYS A 289 -10.08 2.64 -11.96
CA CYS A 289 -9.99 1.18 -11.82
C CYS A 289 -11.22 0.44 -12.36
N THR A 290 -11.76 0.86 -13.51
CA THR A 290 -12.99 0.31 -14.11
C THR A 290 -12.94 -1.19 -14.31
N THR A 291 -11.79 -1.74 -14.72
CA THR A 291 -11.60 -3.19 -14.88
C THR A 291 -11.73 -3.93 -13.55
N THR A 292 -11.16 -3.39 -12.48
CA THR A 292 -11.27 -3.97 -11.13
C THR A 292 -12.71 -3.95 -10.65
N VAL A 293 -13.40 -2.82 -10.81
CA VAL A 293 -14.83 -2.67 -10.47
C VAL A 293 -15.68 -3.70 -11.21
N HIS A 294 -15.45 -3.88 -12.52
CA HIS A 294 -16.16 -4.89 -13.31
C HIS A 294 -15.90 -6.32 -12.82
N ASN A 295 -14.64 -6.66 -12.51
CA ASN A 295 -14.27 -7.97 -12.00
C ASN A 295 -14.87 -8.24 -10.62
N LEU A 296 -14.96 -7.24 -9.75
CA LEU A 296 -15.61 -7.35 -8.44
C LEU A 296 -17.12 -7.52 -8.56
N ARG A 297 -17.82 -6.83 -9.48
CA ARG A 297 -19.23 -7.06 -9.77
C ARG A 297 -19.49 -8.52 -10.13
N LYS A 298 -18.69 -9.04 -11.06
CA LYS A 298 -18.79 -10.45 -11.44
C LYS A 298 -18.50 -11.40 -10.27
N LEU A 299 -17.54 -11.06 -9.41
CA LEU A 299 -17.27 -11.83 -8.21
C LEU A 299 -18.49 -11.84 -7.28
N PHE A 300 -19.12 -10.69 -7.07
CA PHE A 300 -20.32 -10.58 -6.23
C PHE A 300 -21.53 -11.33 -6.80
N GLU A 301 -21.66 -11.41 -8.11
CA GLU A 301 -22.72 -12.17 -8.77
C GLU A 301 -22.52 -13.69 -8.69
N THR A 302 -21.27 -14.15 -8.72
CA THR A 302 -20.94 -15.57 -8.94
C THR A 302 -20.42 -16.31 -7.72
N SER A 303 -20.06 -15.61 -6.63
CA SER A 303 -19.40 -16.22 -5.47
C SER A 303 -19.93 -15.66 -4.16
N GLN A 304 -19.94 -16.50 -3.11
CA GLN A 304 -20.25 -16.12 -1.73
C GLN A 304 -18.97 -15.99 -0.87
N ILE A 305 -17.81 -15.95 -1.50
CA ILE A 305 -16.51 -15.84 -0.83
C ILE A 305 -16.44 -14.59 0.06
N PRO A 306 -15.84 -14.66 1.24
CA PRO A 306 -15.59 -13.48 2.09
C PRO A 306 -14.71 -12.45 1.39
N VAL A 307 -15.11 -11.18 1.50
CA VAL A 307 -14.36 -10.07 0.90
C VAL A 307 -14.13 -8.98 1.93
N MET A 308 -12.88 -8.50 2.00
CA MET A 308 -12.52 -7.30 2.76
C MET A 308 -11.77 -6.31 1.87
N GLY A 309 -12.05 -5.02 2.01
CA GLY A 309 -11.34 -3.95 1.31
C GLY A 309 -10.85 -2.87 2.26
N ILE A 310 -9.65 -2.34 2.00
CA ILE A 310 -9.06 -1.23 2.77
C ILE A 310 -8.81 -0.04 1.84
N CYS A 311 -9.23 1.16 2.26
CA CYS A 311 -9.01 2.44 1.62
C CYS A 311 -9.46 2.43 0.13
N MET A 312 -8.57 2.34 -0.84
CA MET A 312 -8.94 2.13 -2.26
C MET A 312 -9.84 0.90 -2.43
N GLY A 313 -9.56 -0.20 -1.72
CA GLY A 313 -10.38 -1.41 -1.76
C GLY A 313 -11.81 -1.21 -1.26
N HIS A 314 -12.00 -0.38 -0.24
CA HIS A 314 -13.33 0.03 0.22
C HIS A 314 -14.09 0.80 -0.87
N GLN A 315 -13.43 1.75 -1.52
CA GLN A 315 -14.02 2.56 -2.60
C GLN A 315 -14.37 1.69 -3.82
N LEU A 316 -13.52 0.72 -4.17
CA LEU A 316 -13.77 -0.21 -5.28
C LEU A 316 -14.94 -1.17 -4.99
N ILE A 317 -15.10 -1.62 -3.74
CA ILE A 317 -16.28 -2.39 -3.31
C ILE A 317 -17.54 -1.53 -3.46
N ALA A 318 -17.51 -0.27 -3.02
CA ALA A 318 -18.62 0.65 -3.17
C ALA A 318 -19.02 0.86 -4.64
N LEU A 319 -18.05 1.14 -5.51
CA LEU A 319 -18.29 1.29 -6.95
C LEU A 319 -18.81 0.00 -7.59
N ALA A 320 -18.32 -1.16 -7.16
CA ALA A 320 -18.82 -2.46 -7.63
C ALA A 320 -20.26 -2.73 -7.18
N SER A 321 -20.66 -2.24 -6.00
CA SER A 321 -22.04 -2.34 -5.51
C SER A 321 -23.01 -1.32 -6.14
N GLY A 322 -22.48 -0.39 -6.98
CA GLY A 322 -23.29 0.63 -7.65
C GLY A 322 -23.32 1.98 -6.94
N ALA A 323 -22.66 2.12 -5.79
CA ALA A 323 -22.49 3.39 -5.11
C ALA A 323 -21.50 4.31 -5.84
N LYS A 324 -21.40 5.56 -5.38
CA LYS A 324 -20.51 6.58 -5.93
C LYS A 324 -19.46 6.99 -4.91
N THR A 325 -18.35 7.52 -5.41
CA THR A 325 -17.30 8.16 -4.61
C THR A 325 -17.29 9.67 -4.85
N ILE A 326 -16.84 10.42 -3.85
CA ILE A 326 -16.69 11.88 -3.89
C ILE A 326 -15.26 12.24 -3.51
N LYS A 327 -14.70 13.27 -4.16
CA LYS A 327 -13.40 13.83 -3.75
C LYS A 327 -13.62 14.74 -2.55
N LEU A 328 -12.83 14.49 -1.49
CA LEU A 328 -12.81 15.37 -0.31
C LEU A 328 -12.00 16.63 -0.61
N LYS A 329 -12.31 17.72 0.05
CA LYS A 329 -11.66 19.01 -0.20
C LYS A 329 -10.14 18.95 -0.03
N TYR A 330 -9.65 18.36 1.06
CA TYR A 330 -8.22 18.18 1.34
C TYR A 330 -7.87 16.77 1.83
N GLY A 331 -8.87 15.89 1.96
CA GLY A 331 -8.70 14.50 2.41
C GLY A 331 -8.33 14.35 3.89
N ASN A 332 -8.27 13.11 4.33
CA ASN A 332 -7.94 12.72 5.69
C ASN A 332 -6.57 12.02 5.71
N ARG A 333 -5.55 12.63 6.35
CA ARG A 333 -4.18 12.08 6.45
C ARG A 333 -3.61 12.34 7.85
N ALA A 334 -3.86 11.38 8.74
CA ALA A 334 -3.46 11.45 10.16
C ALA A 334 -3.50 10.08 10.82
N HIS A 335 -2.92 9.97 12.03
CA HIS A 335 -2.97 8.75 12.84
C HIS A 335 -3.92 8.85 14.04
N ASN A 336 -4.78 9.86 14.10
CA ASN A 336 -5.62 10.14 15.26
C ASN A 336 -7.05 10.56 14.87
N ILE A 337 -7.60 9.99 13.82
CA ILE A 337 -8.94 10.32 13.34
C ILE A 337 -9.97 9.37 13.97
N PRO A 338 -11.00 9.92 14.65
CA PRO A 338 -12.02 9.10 15.29
C PRO A 338 -13.03 8.57 14.26
N ALA A 339 -13.23 7.25 14.25
CA ALA A 339 -14.25 6.57 13.46
C ALA A 339 -15.23 5.84 14.38
N LEU A 340 -16.52 6.10 14.22
CA LEU A 340 -17.58 5.46 14.97
C LEU A 340 -18.03 4.18 14.28
N ASP A 341 -17.93 3.04 14.94
CA ASP A 341 -18.54 1.77 14.53
C ASP A 341 -20.06 1.85 14.78
N LEU A 342 -20.83 1.91 13.71
CA LEU A 342 -22.30 2.01 13.77
C LEU A 342 -22.99 0.73 14.23
N THR A 343 -22.27 -0.41 14.23
CA THR A 343 -22.82 -1.70 14.69
C THR A 343 -22.70 -1.88 16.20
N THR A 344 -21.70 -1.26 16.82
CA THR A 344 -21.40 -1.40 18.25
C THR A 344 -21.55 -0.11 19.05
N GLY A 345 -21.58 1.05 18.37
CA GLY A 345 -21.55 2.36 18.99
C GLY A 345 -20.20 2.75 19.60
N LYS A 346 -19.12 1.99 19.33
CA LYS A 346 -17.77 2.27 19.82
C LYS A 346 -17.03 3.18 18.87
N CYS A 347 -16.27 4.11 19.43
CA CYS A 347 -15.35 4.95 18.68
C CYS A 347 -13.95 4.32 18.70
N HIS A 348 -13.31 4.28 17.53
CA HIS A 348 -11.93 3.83 17.34
C HIS A 348 -11.08 5.01 16.86
N ILE A 349 -9.85 5.10 17.34
CA ILE A 349 -8.88 6.04 16.80
C ILE A 349 -8.16 5.34 15.65
N THR A 350 -8.17 5.97 14.47
CA THR A 350 -7.74 5.32 13.23
C THR A 350 -6.63 6.09 12.53
N SER A 351 -5.82 5.35 11.76
CA SER A 351 -4.90 5.91 10.78
C SER A 351 -5.59 6.08 9.45
N GLN A 352 -5.45 7.24 8.81
CA GLN A 352 -6.09 7.52 7.53
C GLN A 352 -5.12 8.16 6.55
N ASN A 353 -5.28 7.83 5.28
CA ASN A 353 -4.58 8.45 4.15
C ASN A 353 -5.45 8.30 2.89
N HIS A 354 -6.42 9.19 2.71
CA HIS A 354 -7.30 9.17 1.53
C HIS A 354 -7.79 10.56 1.14
N GLY A 355 -7.99 10.79 -0.15
CA GLY A 355 -8.57 12.01 -0.73
C GLY A 355 -10.00 11.82 -1.24
N TYR A 356 -10.49 10.58 -1.29
CA TYR A 356 -11.84 10.22 -1.71
C TYR A 356 -12.59 9.52 -0.59
N ALA A 357 -13.90 9.63 -0.60
CA ALA A 357 -14.81 8.92 0.29
C ALA A 357 -16.01 8.36 -0.51
N VAL A 358 -16.69 7.38 0.05
CA VAL A 358 -17.96 6.87 -0.51
C VAL A 358 -19.09 7.80 -0.17
N ASP A 359 -19.97 8.08 -1.15
CA ASP A 359 -21.23 8.80 -0.92
C ASP A 359 -22.28 7.81 -0.38
N PRO A 360 -22.60 7.86 0.93
CA PRO A 360 -23.50 6.90 1.55
C PRO A 360 -24.95 7.02 1.03
N THR A 361 -25.33 8.18 0.46
CA THR A 361 -26.67 8.40 -0.09
C THR A 361 -26.94 7.59 -1.36
N THR A 362 -25.89 7.04 -1.97
CA THR A 362 -25.94 6.25 -3.20
C THR A 362 -25.92 4.75 -2.95
N LEU A 363 -25.86 4.30 -1.69
CA LEU A 363 -25.85 2.89 -1.34
C LEU A 363 -27.17 2.22 -1.69
N THR A 364 -27.08 0.98 -2.22
CA THR A 364 -28.24 0.12 -2.41
C THR A 364 -28.72 -0.48 -1.08
N SER A 365 -29.95 -0.99 -1.03
CA SER A 365 -30.54 -1.58 0.18
C SER A 365 -29.80 -2.82 0.71
N GLU A 366 -28.92 -3.43 -0.06
CA GLU A 366 -28.08 -4.57 0.36
C GLU A 366 -26.89 -4.15 1.22
N TRP A 367 -26.53 -2.88 1.21
CA TRP A 367 -25.37 -2.31 1.89
C TRP A 367 -25.78 -1.26 2.91
N ARG A 368 -24.99 -1.13 3.93
CA ARG A 368 -25.11 -0.05 4.93
C ARG A 368 -23.73 0.45 5.33
N GLU A 369 -23.70 1.65 5.89
CA GLU A 369 -22.52 2.19 6.53
C GLU A 369 -22.12 1.31 7.71
N TYR A 370 -20.81 1.09 7.84
CA TYR A 370 -20.22 0.35 8.96
C TYR A 370 -19.53 1.32 9.91
N PHE A 371 -18.77 2.26 9.37
CA PHE A 371 -18.07 3.29 10.13
C PHE A 371 -18.35 4.68 9.55
N THR A 372 -18.35 5.67 10.45
CA THR A 372 -18.48 7.08 10.11
C THR A 372 -17.41 7.90 10.81
N ASN A 373 -16.76 8.82 10.09
CA ASN A 373 -15.80 9.77 10.64
C ASN A 373 -16.52 10.79 11.53
N LEU A 374 -16.03 10.97 12.76
CA LEU A 374 -16.65 11.93 13.68
C LEU A 374 -16.22 13.39 13.45
N ASN A 375 -15.18 13.63 12.61
CA ASN A 375 -14.73 14.99 12.31
C ASN A 375 -15.52 15.63 11.16
N ASP A 376 -15.72 14.88 10.05
CA ASP A 376 -16.31 15.41 8.82
C ASP A 376 -17.53 14.63 8.32
N GLN A 377 -17.96 13.60 9.07
CA GLN A 377 -19.10 12.74 8.77
C GLN A 377 -18.94 11.94 7.47
N SER A 378 -17.74 11.82 6.93
CA SER A 378 -17.49 10.97 5.78
C SER A 378 -17.70 9.50 6.11
N ASN A 379 -18.09 8.70 5.10
CA ASN A 379 -18.21 7.25 5.26
C ASN A 379 -16.82 6.62 5.43
N GLU A 380 -16.66 5.81 6.47
CA GLU A 380 -15.40 5.16 6.84
C GLU A 380 -15.45 3.65 6.71
N GLY A 381 -16.52 3.09 6.21
CA GLY A 381 -16.65 1.66 5.99
C GLY A 381 -18.02 1.23 5.57
N LEU A 382 -18.09 0.10 4.88
CA LEU A 382 -19.33 -0.55 4.43
C LEU A 382 -19.42 -1.97 4.95
N ILE A 383 -20.64 -2.44 5.14
CA ILE A 383 -20.95 -3.83 5.44
C ILE A 383 -22.16 -4.29 4.62
N HIS A 384 -22.08 -5.48 4.05
CA HIS A 384 -23.19 -6.11 3.35
C HIS A 384 -24.14 -6.77 4.34
N ASN A 385 -25.46 -6.65 4.12
CA ASN A 385 -26.47 -7.10 5.08
C ASN A 385 -26.54 -8.62 5.28
N SER A 386 -26.13 -9.42 4.30
CA SER A 386 -26.31 -10.88 4.33
C SER A 386 -25.08 -11.68 3.91
N ARG A 387 -24.03 -11.04 3.39
CA ARG A 387 -22.82 -11.71 2.91
C ARG A 387 -21.62 -11.31 3.76
N PRO A 388 -20.58 -12.15 3.87
CA PRO A 388 -19.37 -11.86 4.62
C PRO A 388 -18.47 -10.86 3.88
N ILE A 389 -19.03 -9.68 3.55
CA ILE A 389 -18.33 -8.61 2.85
C ILE A 389 -18.40 -7.35 3.71
N PHE A 390 -17.24 -6.80 4.00
CA PHE A 390 -17.13 -5.50 4.68
C PHE A 390 -15.84 -4.79 4.25
N SER A 391 -15.76 -3.51 4.59
CA SER A 391 -14.61 -2.69 4.22
C SER A 391 -14.38 -1.57 5.22
N ALA A 392 -13.15 -1.02 5.24
CA ALA A 392 -12.77 0.15 6.00
C ALA A 392 -12.06 1.16 5.08
N GLN A 393 -12.42 2.45 5.22
CA GLN A 393 -11.73 3.54 4.53
C GLN A 393 -10.37 3.83 5.19
N PHE A 394 -10.31 3.72 6.50
CA PHE A 394 -9.09 3.85 7.28
C PHE A 394 -8.20 2.61 7.16
N HIS A 395 -7.01 2.68 7.76
CA HIS A 395 -5.96 1.67 7.70
C HIS A 395 -5.85 0.88 9.02
N PRO A 396 -6.53 -0.27 9.17
CA PRO A 396 -6.45 -1.07 10.39
C PRO A 396 -5.10 -1.77 10.61
N GLU A 397 -4.27 -1.88 9.57
CA GLU A 397 -2.87 -2.34 9.67
C GLU A 397 -1.94 -1.34 10.34
N ALA A 398 -2.29 -0.08 10.34
CA ALA A 398 -1.86 1.07 11.14
C ALA A 398 -0.39 1.14 11.56
N LYS A 399 0.56 0.80 10.72
CA LYS A 399 1.98 0.94 11.05
C LYS A 399 2.34 2.41 11.28
N GLY A 400 2.86 2.69 12.49
CA GLY A 400 3.09 4.06 12.97
C GLY A 400 1.88 4.72 13.64
N GLY A 401 0.70 4.09 13.62
CA GLY A 401 -0.53 4.59 14.23
C GLY A 401 -1.14 3.66 15.27
N PRO A 402 -2.35 3.97 15.78
CA PRO A 402 -3.06 3.18 16.78
C PRO A 402 -3.53 1.83 16.21
N LEU A 403 -3.62 0.82 17.07
CA LEU A 403 -4.03 -0.54 16.73
C LEU A 403 -5.50 -0.84 17.06
N ASP A 404 -6.28 0.17 17.40
CA ASP A 404 -7.68 0.04 17.87
C ASP A 404 -8.56 -0.75 16.89
N SER A 405 -8.28 -0.65 15.60
CA SER A 405 -9.05 -1.29 14.53
C SER A 405 -8.43 -2.58 13.97
N ALA A 406 -7.30 -3.05 14.52
CA ALA A 406 -6.60 -4.25 14.04
C ALA A 406 -7.46 -5.53 14.11
N TYR A 407 -8.47 -5.58 15.00
CA TYR A 407 -9.44 -6.67 15.12
C TYR A 407 -10.24 -6.93 13.83
N LEU A 408 -10.29 -5.97 12.90
CA LEU A 408 -10.97 -6.16 11.63
C LEU A 408 -10.31 -7.26 10.77
N PHE A 409 -8.98 -7.42 10.90
CA PHE A 409 -8.31 -8.56 10.30
C PHE A 409 -8.73 -9.88 10.94
N ASP A 410 -8.89 -9.93 12.27
CA ASP A 410 -9.35 -11.14 12.98
C ASP A 410 -10.76 -11.50 12.51
N LYS A 411 -11.67 -10.51 12.44
CA LYS A 411 -13.03 -10.69 11.93
C LYS A 411 -13.05 -11.19 10.47
N TYR A 412 -12.16 -10.68 9.63
CA TYR A 412 -12.03 -11.17 8.25
C TYR A 412 -11.55 -12.62 8.21
N MET A 413 -10.54 -12.96 9.01
CA MET A 413 -10.01 -14.33 9.08
C MET A 413 -11.03 -15.32 9.64
N GLU A 414 -11.87 -14.92 10.59
CA GLU A 414 -13.01 -15.72 11.07
C GLU A 414 -14.00 -16.04 9.93
N ASN A 415 -14.35 -15.04 9.12
CA ASN A 415 -15.20 -15.26 7.95
C ASN A 415 -14.55 -16.21 6.92
N VAL A 416 -13.24 -16.05 6.69
CA VAL A 416 -12.46 -16.91 5.79
C VAL A 416 -12.47 -18.37 6.27
N GLN A 417 -12.22 -18.57 7.58
CA GLN A 417 -12.24 -19.89 8.19
C GLN A 417 -13.62 -20.56 8.09
N GLN A 418 -14.68 -19.82 8.43
CA GLN A 418 -16.06 -20.33 8.32
C GLN A 418 -16.41 -20.71 6.88
N TYR A 419 -16.01 -19.87 5.90
CA TYR A 419 -16.26 -20.18 4.50
C TYR A 419 -15.50 -21.43 4.05
N LYS A 420 -14.25 -21.61 4.46
CA LYS A 420 -13.44 -22.79 4.19
C LYS A 420 -14.07 -24.06 4.77
N GLU A 421 -14.54 -24.01 6.01
CA GLU A 421 -15.18 -25.14 6.68
C GLU A 421 -16.50 -25.57 6.00
N HIS A 422 -17.32 -24.59 5.57
CA HIS A 422 -18.55 -24.89 4.87
C HIS A 422 -18.29 -25.50 3.49
N GLN A 423 -17.29 -25.04 2.75
CA GLN A 423 -16.94 -25.64 1.46
C GLN A 423 -16.41 -27.07 1.60
N SER A 424 -15.67 -27.38 2.66
CA SER A 424 -15.18 -28.73 2.92
C SER A 424 -16.30 -29.74 3.19
N SER A 425 -17.45 -29.28 3.71
CA SER A 425 -18.62 -30.13 3.96
C SER A 425 -19.49 -30.37 2.72
N PHE A 426 -19.34 -29.60 1.64
CA PHE A 426 -20.16 -29.67 0.43
C PHE A 426 -19.43 -30.08 -0.86
N SER A 427 -18.11 -30.07 -0.86
CA SER A 427 -17.29 -30.55 -1.97
C SER A 427 -16.06 -31.28 -1.45
N GLU A 428 -15.77 -32.46 -1.97
CA GLU A 428 -14.41 -32.97 -1.94
C GLU A 428 -13.54 -31.99 -2.70
N ARG A 429 -13.13 -30.93 -2.03
CA ARG A 429 -12.12 -30.01 -2.56
C ARG A 429 -10.92 -30.88 -2.91
N ASN A 430 -10.67 -31.02 -4.17
CA ASN A 430 -9.44 -31.64 -4.63
C ASN A 430 -8.30 -30.86 -3.97
N ASN A 431 -7.68 -31.39 -2.91
CA ASN A 431 -6.59 -30.76 -2.14
C ASN A 431 -5.33 -30.50 -2.99
N LYS A 432 -5.48 -30.54 -4.31
CA LYS A 432 -4.45 -30.16 -5.26
C LYS A 432 -4.42 -28.63 -5.36
N PRO A 433 -3.26 -28.02 -5.09
CA PRO A 433 -3.09 -26.59 -5.31
C PRO A 433 -3.45 -26.25 -6.75
N SER A 434 -4.03 -25.07 -6.96
CA SER A 434 -4.36 -24.61 -8.32
C SER A 434 -3.14 -24.62 -9.22
N PRO A 435 -3.27 -24.84 -10.53
CA PRO A 435 -2.13 -24.78 -11.46
C PRO A 435 -1.35 -23.47 -11.34
N LEU A 436 -2.05 -22.35 -11.10
CA LEU A 436 -1.46 -21.05 -10.84
C LEU A 436 -0.61 -21.06 -9.57
N LEU A 437 -1.12 -21.64 -8.46
CA LEU A 437 -0.37 -21.71 -7.21
C LEU A 437 0.87 -22.59 -7.36
N VAL A 438 0.78 -23.73 -8.08
CA VAL A 438 1.92 -24.59 -8.37
C VAL A 438 2.99 -23.83 -9.16
N ASP A 439 2.59 -23.07 -10.18
CA ASP A 439 3.50 -22.26 -10.99
C ASP A 439 4.13 -21.12 -10.17
N LEU A 440 3.35 -20.43 -9.33
CA LEU A 440 3.85 -19.39 -8.44
C LEU A 440 4.83 -19.92 -7.40
N LEU A 441 4.55 -21.08 -6.79
CA LEU A 441 5.44 -21.72 -5.84
C LEU A 441 6.71 -22.23 -6.51
N ALA A 442 6.62 -22.72 -7.76
CA ALA A 442 7.78 -23.16 -8.53
C ALA A 442 8.70 -22.00 -8.93
N LYS A 443 8.15 -20.84 -9.22
CA LYS A 443 8.87 -19.62 -9.57
C LYS A 443 9.35 -18.83 -8.34
N GLN A 444 8.97 -19.22 -7.18
CA GLN A 444 9.18 -18.67 -5.82
C GLN A 444 9.82 -17.27 -5.76
N ARG A 445 8.98 -16.25 -5.73
CA ARG A 445 9.32 -14.91 -5.24
C ARG A 445 8.67 -14.71 -3.88
N VAL A 446 9.17 -15.41 -2.88
CA VAL A 446 8.68 -15.28 -1.50
C VAL A 446 9.06 -13.90 -0.97
N GLY A 447 8.08 -13.13 -0.53
CA GLY A 447 8.29 -11.86 0.18
C GLY A 447 8.99 -10.76 -0.62
N VAL A 448 9.02 -10.86 -1.94
CA VAL A 448 9.50 -9.79 -2.80
C VAL A 448 8.28 -9.18 -3.46
N HIS A 449 7.83 -8.05 -2.95
CA HIS A 449 7.04 -7.14 -3.75
C HIS A 449 7.83 -6.92 -5.05
N PRO A 450 7.34 -7.32 -6.25
CA PRO A 450 8.07 -7.01 -7.45
C PRO A 450 8.26 -5.51 -7.46
N ALA A 451 9.52 -5.08 -7.47
CA ALA A 451 9.85 -3.69 -7.60
C ALA A 451 8.98 -3.11 -8.71
N ALA A 452 8.33 -1.99 -8.46
CA ALA A 452 7.76 -1.26 -9.55
C ALA A 452 8.90 -1.06 -10.56
N PRO A 453 8.82 -1.65 -11.75
CA PRO A 453 9.85 -1.42 -12.74
C PRO A 453 9.85 0.08 -13.03
N ASP A 454 11.00 0.57 -13.40
CA ASP A 454 11.21 1.91 -13.92
C ASP A 454 11.23 3.00 -12.84
N PHE A 455 12.26 2.89 -12.02
CA PHE A 455 12.87 4.05 -11.39
C PHE A 455 13.79 4.78 -12.40
N GLU A 456 13.37 4.95 -13.61
CA GLU A 456 13.93 6.00 -14.45
C GLU A 456 13.35 7.31 -13.93
N GLY A 457 13.96 7.80 -12.87
CA GLY A 457 13.74 9.03 -12.17
C GLY A 457 12.27 9.39 -11.91
N HIS A 458 11.94 9.87 -10.74
CA HIS A 458 10.62 10.48 -10.50
C HIS A 458 10.27 11.57 -11.53
N ALA A 459 11.27 12.14 -12.20
CA ALA A 459 11.11 13.07 -13.31
C ALA A 459 10.75 12.37 -14.65
N ALA A 460 11.30 11.19 -14.93
CA ALA A 460 11.07 10.49 -16.21
C ALA A 460 9.77 9.69 -16.25
N GLY A 461 9.18 9.34 -15.12
CA GLY A 461 7.92 8.59 -15.07
C GLY A 461 6.69 9.37 -15.54
N MET A 462 6.88 10.64 -15.89
CA MET A 462 5.84 11.52 -16.41
C MET A 462 6.05 11.90 -17.89
N ASP A 463 7.07 11.33 -18.55
CA ASP A 463 7.31 11.60 -19.96
C ASP A 463 6.14 11.13 -20.82
N GLY A 464 5.56 12.08 -21.50
CA GLY A 464 4.78 12.16 -22.71
C GLY A 464 4.53 10.92 -23.58
N GLN A 465 4.21 9.76 -22.99
CA GLN A 465 3.56 8.71 -23.76
C GLN A 465 2.12 9.15 -24.01
N GLN A 466 1.80 9.35 -25.29
CA GLN A 466 0.46 9.64 -25.78
C GLN A 466 -0.59 8.85 -25.00
N ILE A 467 -1.39 9.59 -24.25
CA ILE A 467 -2.55 9.04 -23.54
C ILE A 467 -3.58 8.75 -24.61
N ASP A 468 -3.89 7.46 -24.82
CA ASP A 468 -5.06 7.06 -25.59
C ASP A 468 -6.31 7.44 -24.79
N VAL A 469 -6.80 8.66 -25.01
CA VAL A 469 -8.01 9.20 -24.40
C VAL A 469 -9.24 8.72 -25.16
N GLY A 470 -9.44 7.40 -25.24
CA GLY A 470 -10.64 6.76 -25.73
C GLY A 470 -11.65 6.46 -24.62
N GLY A 471 -12.27 7.49 -24.04
CA GLY A 471 -13.38 7.32 -23.11
C GLY A 471 -14.24 8.59 -23.02
N PRO A 472 -15.57 8.48 -22.82
CA PRO A 472 -16.44 9.64 -22.81
C PRO A 472 -16.12 10.59 -21.65
N VAL A 473 -16.07 11.87 -21.95
CA VAL A 473 -15.89 12.98 -21.01
C VAL A 473 -16.96 12.91 -19.93
N ALA A 474 -16.53 12.77 -18.67
CA ALA A 474 -17.42 12.84 -17.54
C ALA A 474 -18.01 14.26 -17.39
N PRO A 475 -19.26 14.41 -16.96
CA PRO A 475 -19.88 15.71 -16.78
C PRO A 475 -19.19 16.49 -15.63
N SER A 476 -19.03 17.79 -15.86
CA SER A 476 -18.41 18.73 -14.95
C SER A 476 -19.06 18.74 -13.57
N TYR A 477 -18.23 18.55 -12.54
CA TYR A 477 -18.57 18.56 -11.13
C TYR A 477 -18.97 19.97 -10.67
N GLN A 478 -20.12 20.10 -10.00
CA GLN A 478 -20.46 21.31 -9.22
C GLN A 478 -20.17 21.05 -7.74
N PRO A 479 -19.45 21.96 -7.05
CA PRO A 479 -19.18 21.79 -5.62
C PRO A 479 -20.47 21.87 -4.80
N ILE A 480 -20.62 20.94 -3.86
CA ILE A 480 -21.74 20.96 -2.89
C ILE A 480 -21.53 22.14 -1.96
N THR A 481 -22.41 23.15 -2.03
CA THR A 481 -22.46 24.24 -1.08
C THR A 481 -22.97 23.72 0.26
N GLN A 482 -22.14 23.86 1.30
CA GLN A 482 -22.53 23.56 2.68
C GLN A 482 -23.76 24.43 3.07
N LYS A 483 -24.81 23.77 3.55
CA LYS A 483 -25.91 24.48 4.24
C LYS A 483 -25.39 25.03 5.58
N PRO A 484 -25.68 26.28 5.93
CA PRO A 484 -25.27 26.79 7.24
C PRO A 484 -26.01 26.05 8.35
N VAL A 485 -25.27 25.61 9.35
CA VAL A 485 -25.81 25.05 10.59
C VAL A 485 -26.54 26.18 11.31
N ALA A 486 -27.85 26.05 11.49
CA ALA A 486 -28.64 26.96 12.28
C ALA A 486 -28.19 26.90 13.75
N SER A 487 -27.72 28.02 14.30
CA SER A 487 -27.48 28.18 15.72
C SER A 487 -28.82 28.07 16.48
N ALA A 488 -28.97 27.03 17.29
CA ALA A 488 -30.02 26.99 18.29
C ALA A 488 -29.61 27.91 19.46
N ALA A 489 -30.46 28.88 19.75
CA ALA A 489 -30.39 29.73 20.93
C ALA A 489 -30.74 28.92 22.19
#